data_9ae01af549e6e9338fc5647ed6dc32d0
#
_entry.id   9ae01af549e6e9338fc5647ed6dc32d0
#
_cell.length_a   1.000
_cell.length_b   1.000
_cell.length_c   1.000
_cell.angle_alpha   90.00
_cell.angle_beta   90.00
_cell.angle_gamma   90.00
#
_symmetry.space_group_name_H-M   'P 1'
#
loop_
_entity.id
_entity.type
_entity.pdbx_description
1 polymer ?
#
loop_
_entity_poly.entity_id
_entity_poly.type
_entity_poly.pdbx_seq_one_letter_code
_entity_poly.pdbx_strand_id
1 'polypeptide(L)'
;LPNPVPYRHAGGDSAMTRDFDLLIIGAGPAGMAAALAAAPSGARIAIIDDNPAPGGQIWRDGVQAQLPAAAQRYRAALAAASNVQLFAATRVVAIAAPQQLLLEDDNSAWNVRYSTLILCTGARELLLPFPGWTLPGVTGAGGLQALVKGGIPLAGERLVIAGSGPLLLASAASARKAGAQIQRIAEQASLAALSAFTLQLARWPSKLLQATQLLDSHYRSDSFVVAALGSEKLEAVRLSQSGKIIEIPCERLACGFGLIANTQLGQALGCRVADQAIAVDDWQACSRTDHYAAGECTGFGGSELALVEGAIAGYAAVGEQHQARALWPQRARWQAFATQLNRRFALNPQLKQLAEADTLVCRCEDVPYSALAERSGWVDAKLHSRCGMGPCQGRICGAACEYLFDWQTPTPR
;
A
#
# COMPACT_ATOMS: atom_id res chain seq x y z
N LEU A 1 -31.84 8.21 -2.53
CA LEU A 1 -30.64 8.81 -3.11
C LEU A 1 -30.74 10.31 -2.85
N PRO A 2 -29.77 10.96 -2.17
CA PRO A 2 -29.73 12.41 -2.08
C PRO A 2 -29.48 13.00 -3.47
N ASN A 3 -30.17 14.08 -3.80
CA ASN A 3 -30.00 14.81 -5.05
C ASN A 3 -28.52 15.20 -5.25
N PRO A 4 -27.99 15.12 -6.49
CA PRO A 4 -26.66 15.59 -6.77
C PRO A 4 -26.59 17.10 -6.48
N VAL A 5 -25.68 17.49 -5.62
CA VAL A 5 -25.34 18.89 -5.38
C VAL A 5 -24.85 19.47 -6.71
N PRO A 6 -25.46 20.55 -7.23
CA PRO A 6 -25.02 21.12 -8.49
C PRO A 6 -23.58 21.62 -8.35
N TYR A 7 -22.71 21.18 -9.24
CA TYR A 7 -21.35 21.68 -9.40
C TYR A 7 -21.48 23.19 -9.70
N ARG A 8 -21.25 24.04 -8.72
CA ARG A 8 -21.08 25.45 -8.98
C ARG A 8 -19.73 25.61 -9.65
N HIS A 9 -19.74 25.90 -10.94
CA HIS A 9 -18.62 26.59 -11.57
C HIS A 9 -18.39 27.87 -10.77
N ALA A 10 -17.37 27.90 -9.93
CA ALA A 10 -16.86 29.13 -9.34
C ALA A 10 -16.28 29.93 -10.52
N GLY A 11 -17.07 30.85 -11.03
CA GLY A 11 -16.58 31.88 -11.94
C GLY A 11 -15.55 32.72 -11.19
N GLY A 12 -14.33 32.78 -11.74
CA GLY A 12 -13.50 33.94 -11.71
C GLY A 12 -12.91 34.45 -10.39
N ASP A 13 -12.68 33.62 -9.36
CA ASP A 13 -11.65 33.90 -8.34
C ASP A 13 -10.46 32.97 -8.61
N SER A 14 -9.30 33.57 -8.87
CA SER A 14 -8.06 32.82 -9.05
C SER A 14 -7.84 31.97 -7.80
N ALA A 15 -7.99 30.66 -7.91
CA ALA A 15 -7.77 29.73 -6.81
C ALA A 15 -6.45 30.10 -6.12
N MET A 16 -6.52 30.38 -4.82
CA MET A 16 -5.35 30.86 -4.06
C MET A 16 -4.18 29.90 -4.28
N THR A 17 -3.09 30.40 -4.80
CA THR A 17 -1.87 29.59 -5.03
C THR A 17 -0.93 29.78 -3.84
N ARG A 18 -0.46 28.67 -3.29
CA ARG A 18 0.57 28.65 -2.24
C ARG A 18 1.87 28.15 -2.83
N ASP A 19 2.97 28.79 -2.48
CA ASP A 19 4.31 28.46 -3.02
C ASP A 19 5.16 27.78 -1.96
N PHE A 20 5.84 26.70 -2.34
CA PHE A 20 6.78 25.95 -1.52
C PHE A 20 8.05 25.65 -2.33
N ASP A 21 9.19 25.56 -1.65
CA ASP A 21 10.44 25.17 -2.27
C ASP A 21 10.47 23.65 -2.48
N LEU A 22 9.92 22.90 -1.51
CA LEU A 22 9.80 21.46 -1.54
C LEU A 22 8.37 21.00 -1.22
N LEU A 23 7.80 20.20 -2.11
CA LEU A 23 6.50 19.53 -1.90
C LEU A 23 6.71 18.03 -1.74
N ILE A 24 6.08 17.43 -0.74
CA ILE A 24 6.13 15.99 -0.46
C ILE A 24 4.71 15.44 -0.50
N ILE A 25 4.47 14.41 -1.30
CA ILE A 25 3.15 13.76 -1.38
C ILE A 25 3.19 12.44 -0.62
N GLY A 26 2.49 12.42 0.51
CA GLY A 26 2.40 11.30 1.44
C GLY A 26 3.19 11.56 2.73
N ALA A 27 2.51 11.50 3.87
CA ALA A 27 3.09 11.62 5.22
C ALA A 27 3.33 10.25 5.88
N GLY A 28 3.58 9.21 5.10
CA GLY A 28 4.06 7.92 5.60
C GLY A 28 5.52 8.00 6.09
N PRO A 29 6.13 6.89 6.52
CA PRO A 29 7.52 6.86 7.00
C PRO A 29 8.50 7.55 6.04
N ALA A 30 8.40 7.28 4.73
CA ALA A 30 9.27 7.91 3.73
C ALA A 30 9.10 9.43 3.68
N GLY A 31 7.86 9.92 3.61
CA GLY A 31 7.60 11.37 3.52
C GLY A 31 8.00 12.13 4.77
N MET A 32 7.75 11.57 5.96
CA MET A 32 8.22 12.16 7.21
C MET A 32 9.76 12.21 7.29
N ALA A 33 10.43 11.13 6.85
CA ALA A 33 11.89 11.10 6.83
C ALA A 33 12.46 12.09 5.80
N ALA A 34 11.83 12.22 4.63
CA ALA A 34 12.22 13.21 3.62
C ALA A 34 12.09 14.64 4.13
N ALA A 35 10.97 14.98 4.75
CA ALA A 35 10.75 16.31 5.32
C ALA A 35 11.77 16.66 6.40
N LEU A 36 12.03 15.74 7.33
CA LEU A 36 12.98 15.97 8.41
C LEU A 36 14.43 16.04 7.94
N ALA A 37 14.79 15.30 6.88
CA ALA A 37 16.11 15.40 6.25
C ALA A 37 16.28 16.74 5.54
N ALA A 38 15.26 17.26 4.90
CA ALA A 38 15.29 18.53 4.19
C ALA A 38 15.14 19.77 5.11
N ALA A 39 14.48 19.63 6.26
CA ALA A 39 14.14 20.76 7.15
C ALA A 39 15.36 21.65 7.56
N PRO A 40 16.57 21.09 7.86
CA PRO A 40 17.72 21.91 8.23
C PRO A 40 18.19 22.88 7.14
N SER A 41 17.81 22.70 5.87
CA SER A 41 18.13 23.61 4.77
C SER A 41 17.45 24.97 4.88
N GLY A 42 16.39 25.07 5.69
CA GLY A 42 15.55 26.28 5.77
C GLY A 42 14.52 26.42 4.64
N ALA A 43 14.48 25.49 3.69
CA ALA A 43 13.47 25.48 2.63
C ALA A 43 12.05 25.43 3.19
N ARG A 44 11.09 26.09 2.53
CA ARG A 44 9.66 25.99 2.85
C ARG A 44 9.13 24.65 2.34
N ILE A 45 8.75 23.76 3.24
CA ILE A 45 8.35 22.40 2.93
C ILE A 45 6.86 22.23 3.19
N ALA A 46 6.15 21.66 2.21
CA ALA A 46 4.78 21.19 2.41
C ALA A 46 4.73 19.66 2.31
N ILE A 47 3.97 19.03 3.19
CA ILE A 47 3.60 17.63 3.10
C ILE A 47 2.10 17.55 2.90
N ILE A 48 1.67 16.80 1.89
CA ILE A 48 0.26 16.56 1.57
C ILE A 48 -0.05 15.10 1.88
N ASP A 49 -1.09 14.83 2.66
CA ASP A 49 -1.55 13.46 2.93
C ASP A 49 -3.08 13.41 2.98
N ASP A 50 -3.68 12.42 2.35
CA ASP A 50 -5.13 12.20 2.34
C ASP A 50 -5.66 11.59 3.65
N ASN A 51 -4.79 11.13 4.53
CA ASN A 51 -5.16 10.69 5.87
C ASN A 51 -5.25 11.88 6.85
N PRO A 52 -6.09 11.77 7.90
CA PRO A 52 -6.26 12.84 8.88
C PRO A 52 -5.05 13.02 9.82
N ALA A 53 -4.10 12.08 9.82
CA ALA A 53 -2.90 12.13 10.63
C ALA A 53 -1.70 11.50 9.92
N PRO A 54 -0.46 11.99 10.14
CA PRO A 54 0.74 11.44 9.53
C PRO A 54 1.06 10.05 10.06
N GLY A 55 1.66 9.21 9.21
CA GLY A 55 2.05 7.83 9.53
C GLY A 55 1.77 6.84 8.42
N GLY A 56 0.98 7.22 7.41
CA GLY A 56 0.58 6.34 6.31
C GLY A 56 -0.14 5.09 6.81
N GLN A 57 0.01 3.98 6.11
CA GLN A 57 -0.70 2.74 6.47
C GLN A 57 -0.08 2.04 7.69
N ILE A 58 1.25 2.01 7.77
CA ILE A 58 1.95 1.23 8.82
C ILE A 58 1.85 1.89 10.20
N TRP A 59 1.95 3.23 10.27
CA TRP A 59 1.82 4.02 11.49
C TRP A 59 0.48 4.78 11.54
N ARG A 60 -0.55 4.17 10.92
CA ARG A 60 -1.91 4.72 10.91
C ARG A 60 -2.39 4.97 12.33
N ASP A 61 -2.91 6.17 12.55
CA ASP A 61 -3.59 6.56 13.78
C ASP A 61 -4.99 5.98 13.87
N GLY A 62 -5.57 5.99 15.05
CA GLY A 62 -6.92 5.53 15.28
C GLY A 62 -7.21 5.32 16.76
N VAL A 63 -8.47 5.12 17.09
CA VAL A 63 -8.97 5.00 18.48
C VAL A 63 -8.27 3.90 19.29
N GLN A 64 -7.89 2.80 18.61
CA GLN A 64 -7.20 1.66 19.23
C GLN A 64 -5.72 1.54 18.78
N ALA A 65 -5.20 2.54 18.08
CA ALA A 65 -3.83 2.49 17.59
C ALA A 65 -2.83 2.76 18.70
N GLN A 66 -1.90 1.83 18.89
CA GLN A 66 -0.70 2.04 19.70
C GLN A 66 0.46 2.34 18.76
N LEU A 67 0.84 3.61 18.67
CA LEU A 67 1.94 4.03 17.80
C LEU A 67 3.28 3.56 18.38
N PRO A 68 4.14 2.92 17.57
CA PRO A 68 5.48 2.56 18.00
C PRO A 68 6.32 3.82 18.30
N ALA A 69 7.31 3.69 19.18
CA ALA A 69 8.16 4.81 19.60
C ALA A 69 8.83 5.54 18.42
N ALA A 70 9.15 4.82 17.34
CA ALA A 70 9.67 5.43 16.12
C ALA A 70 8.65 6.42 15.51
N ALA A 71 7.39 6.01 15.35
CA ALA A 71 6.33 6.87 14.81
C ALA A 71 6.13 8.13 15.67
N GLN A 72 6.11 7.95 16.99
CA GLN A 72 5.96 9.08 17.94
C GLN A 72 7.11 10.09 17.79
N ARG A 73 8.37 9.60 17.69
CA ARG A 73 9.54 10.46 17.49
C ARG A 73 9.48 11.24 16.18
N TYR A 74 9.12 10.57 15.06
CA TYR A 74 8.99 11.24 13.77
C TYR A 74 7.89 12.30 13.77
N ARG A 75 6.74 12.01 14.38
CA ARG A 75 5.64 12.99 14.52
C ARG A 75 6.03 14.18 15.37
N ALA A 76 6.67 13.95 16.51
CA ALA A 76 7.13 15.02 17.38
C ALA A 76 8.19 15.90 16.70
N ALA A 77 9.15 15.30 15.99
CA ALA A 77 10.14 16.05 15.23
C ALA A 77 9.52 16.87 14.10
N LEU A 78 8.54 16.30 13.39
CA LEU A 78 7.83 17.00 12.33
C LEU A 78 7.05 18.21 12.88
N ALA A 79 6.36 18.06 14.01
CA ALA A 79 5.64 19.15 14.67
C ALA A 79 6.56 20.26 15.19
N ALA A 80 7.81 19.94 15.51
CA ALA A 80 8.81 20.91 15.98
C ALA A 80 9.51 21.66 14.83
N ALA A 81 9.40 21.19 13.57
CA ALA A 81 10.05 21.81 12.42
C ALA A 81 9.22 22.99 11.89
N SER A 82 9.64 24.23 12.21
CA SER A 82 8.89 25.45 11.93
C SER A 82 8.72 25.77 10.43
N ASN A 83 9.60 25.24 9.58
CA ASN A 83 9.55 25.44 8.13
C ASN A 83 8.86 24.28 7.38
N VAL A 84 8.23 23.34 8.12
CA VAL A 84 7.48 22.21 7.55
C VAL A 84 6.01 22.39 7.86
N GLN A 85 5.19 22.44 6.82
CA GLN A 85 3.73 22.52 6.93
C GLN A 85 3.09 21.23 6.47
N LEU A 86 2.33 20.56 7.35
CA LEU A 86 1.53 19.38 7.04
C LEU A 86 0.10 19.77 6.68
N PHE A 87 -0.35 19.35 5.50
CA PHE A 87 -1.74 19.41 5.05
C PHE A 87 -2.31 17.99 5.11
N ALA A 88 -2.90 17.65 6.25
CA ALA A 88 -3.60 16.38 6.45
C ALA A 88 -5.01 16.44 5.85
N ALA A 89 -5.65 15.28 5.64
CA ALA A 89 -6.96 15.15 4.99
C ALA A 89 -7.04 15.92 3.65
N THR A 90 -5.91 16.03 2.94
CA THR A 90 -5.78 16.80 1.70
C THR A 90 -5.31 15.88 0.58
N ARG A 91 -5.99 15.90 -0.55
CA ARG A 91 -5.69 15.06 -1.71
C ARG A 91 -5.24 15.86 -2.92
N VAL A 92 -4.41 15.25 -3.74
CA VAL A 92 -4.07 15.76 -5.07
C VAL A 92 -5.21 15.38 -6.03
N VAL A 93 -5.80 16.38 -6.66
CA VAL A 93 -6.93 16.21 -7.60
C VAL A 93 -6.46 16.20 -9.04
N ALA A 94 -5.56 17.12 -9.39
CA ALA A 94 -5.07 17.27 -10.76
C ALA A 94 -3.68 17.89 -10.81
N ILE A 95 -3.03 17.75 -11.95
CA ILE A 95 -1.86 18.54 -12.35
C ILE A 95 -2.38 19.79 -13.03
N ALA A 96 -2.31 20.95 -12.36
CA ALA A 96 -2.89 22.19 -12.84
C ALA A 96 -2.01 22.89 -13.91
N ALA A 97 -0.67 22.78 -13.74
CA ALA A 97 0.32 23.30 -14.66
C ALA A 97 1.69 22.62 -14.38
N PRO A 98 2.74 22.86 -15.16
CA PRO A 98 4.08 22.46 -14.80
C PRO A 98 4.45 22.96 -13.40
N GLN A 99 4.93 22.05 -12.54
CA GLN A 99 5.27 22.33 -11.13
C GLN A 99 4.11 22.93 -10.29
N GLN A 100 2.85 22.60 -10.66
CA GLN A 100 1.67 23.06 -9.95
C GLN A 100 0.62 21.94 -9.87
N LEU A 101 0.16 21.66 -8.65
CA LEU A 101 -0.91 20.70 -8.38
C LEU A 101 -2.15 21.41 -7.85
N LEU A 102 -3.32 20.90 -8.22
CA LEU A 102 -4.60 21.25 -7.59
C LEU A 102 -4.81 20.29 -6.41
N LEU A 103 -5.01 20.85 -5.25
CA LEU A 103 -5.31 20.15 -4.01
C LEU A 103 -6.72 20.42 -3.57
N GLU A 104 -7.31 19.50 -2.81
CA GLU A 104 -8.64 19.57 -2.23
C GLU A 104 -8.63 19.01 -0.80
N ASP A 105 -9.26 19.69 0.11
CA ASP A 105 -9.71 19.19 1.42
C ASP A 105 -11.24 19.21 1.51
N ASP A 106 -11.80 18.90 2.67
CA ASP A 106 -13.26 18.87 2.85
C ASP A 106 -13.94 20.26 2.73
N ASN A 107 -13.17 21.35 2.73
CA ASN A 107 -13.70 22.72 2.78
C ASN A 107 -13.39 23.51 1.50
N SER A 108 -12.30 23.21 0.81
CA SER A 108 -11.77 24.07 -0.24
C SER A 108 -10.87 23.32 -1.23
N ALA A 109 -10.67 23.93 -2.40
CA ALA A 109 -9.66 23.52 -3.37
C ALA A 109 -8.73 24.70 -3.67
N TRP A 110 -7.42 24.45 -3.76
CA TRP A 110 -6.41 25.47 -4.05
C TRP A 110 -5.26 24.89 -4.85
N ASN A 111 -4.49 25.78 -5.46
CA ASN A 111 -3.28 25.38 -6.15
C ASN A 111 -2.06 25.43 -5.22
N VAL A 112 -1.14 24.48 -5.38
CA VAL A 112 0.19 24.51 -4.79
C VAL A 112 1.23 24.50 -5.90
N ARG A 113 2.17 25.44 -5.84
CA ARG A 113 3.34 25.49 -6.72
C ARG A 113 4.56 25.05 -5.93
N TYR A 114 5.47 24.33 -6.58
CA TYR A 114 6.68 23.81 -5.97
C TYR A 114 7.90 23.96 -6.92
N SER A 115 9.07 24.06 -6.33
CA SER A 115 10.34 23.96 -7.09
C SER A 115 10.77 22.51 -7.24
N THR A 116 10.65 21.73 -6.17
CA THR A 116 11.03 20.30 -6.13
C THR A 116 9.90 19.47 -5.53
N LEU A 117 9.71 18.24 -6.03
CA LEU A 117 8.66 17.30 -5.60
C LEU A 117 9.27 15.97 -5.15
N ILE A 118 8.81 15.45 -4.01
CA ILE A 118 9.09 14.08 -3.58
C ILE A 118 7.79 13.28 -3.52
N LEU A 119 7.71 12.19 -4.26
CA LEU A 119 6.58 11.25 -4.24
C LEU A 119 6.83 10.16 -3.19
N CYS A 120 6.00 10.16 -2.15
CA CYS A 120 5.98 9.15 -1.09
C CYS A 120 4.60 8.50 -0.99
N THR A 121 4.03 8.19 -2.15
CA THR A 121 2.63 7.73 -2.32
C THR A 121 2.38 6.31 -1.81
N GLY A 122 3.43 5.60 -1.38
CA GLY A 122 3.33 4.28 -0.76
C GLY A 122 2.78 3.20 -1.68
N ALA A 123 2.08 2.25 -1.09
CA ALA A 123 1.50 1.09 -1.78
C ALA A 123 0.09 0.78 -1.27
N ARG A 124 -0.63 -0.03 -2.03
CA ARG A 124 -1.91 -0.62 -1.66
C ARG A 124 -1.84 -2.14 -1.73
N GLU A 125 -2.81 -2.84 -1.14
CA GLU A 125 -2.85 -4.29 -1.18
C GLU A 125 -3.23 -4.82 -2.56
N LEU A 126 -2.56 -5.91 -2.95
CA LEU A 126 -3.00 -6.77 -4.03
C LEU A 126 -4.15 -7.65 -3.53
N LEU A 127 -5.30 -7.54 -4.18
CA LEU A 127 -6.45 -8.42 -3.95
C LEU A 127 -6.62 -9.32 -5.16
N LEU A 128 -6.62 -10.62 -4.94
CA LEU A 128 -6.84 -11.62 -5.99
C LEU A 128 -8.24 -12.21 -5.86
N PRO A 129 -8.99 -12.35 -6.97
CA PRO A 129 -10.30 -12.97 -6.96
C PRO A 129 -10.19 -14.49 -6.83
N PHE A 130 -11.05 -15.04 -5.95
CA PHE A 130 -11.32 -16.46 -5.76
C PHE A 130 -12.81 -16.63 -5.42
N PRO A 131 -13.41 -17.81 -5.54
CA PRO A 131 -14.82 -18.01 -5.21
C PRO A 131 -15.19 -17.48 -3.81
N GLY A 132 -16.19 -16.61 -3.75
CA GLY A 132 -16.69 -16.01 -2.51
C GLY A 132 -15.87 -14.86 -1.93
N TRP A 133 -14.79 -14.38 -2.57
CA TRP A 133 -13.94 -13.29 -2.04
C TRP A 133 -14.66 -11.96 -1.82
N THR A 134 -15.86 -11.80 -2.40
CA THR A 134 -16.71 -10.61 -2.26
C THR A 134 -17.69 -10.69 -1.09
N LEU A 135 -17.78 -11.82 -0.40
CA LEU A 135 -18.66 -11.99 0.74
C LEU A 135 -18.34 -10.99 1.87
N PRO A 136 -19.35 -10.42 2.52
CA PRO A 136 -19.18 -9.69 3.79
C PRO A 136 -18.40 -10.53 4.79
N GLY A 137 -17.35 -9.98 5.37
CA GLY A 137 -16.40 -10.71 6.24
C GLY A 137 -15.06 -11.00 5.59
N VAL A 138 -14.94 -10.89 4.25
CA VAL A 138 -13.66 -11.02 3.52
C VAL A 138 -13.03 -9.65 3.32
N THR A 139 -11.77 -9.49 3.72
CA THR A 139 -11.01 -8.23 3.64
C THR A 139 -9.56 -8.48 3.21
N GLY A 140 -8.83 -7.42 2.87
CA GLY A 140 -7.38 -7.47 2.83
C GLY A 140 -6.77 -7.52 4.24
N ALA A 141 -5.56 -8.04 4.39
CA ALA A 141 -4.87 -8.15 5.68
C ALA A 141 -4.49 -6.76 6.27
N GLY A 142 -4.06 -5.81 5.43
CA GLY A 142 -3.85 -4.42 5.83
C GLY A 142 -5.16 -3.68 6.02
N GLY A 143 -6.19 -4.00 5.21
CA GLY A 143 -7.56 -3.52 5.39
C GLY A 143 -8.10 -3.88 6.77
N LEU A 144 -7.94 -5.15 7.21
CA LEU A 144 -8.30 -5.59 8.56
C LEU A 144 -7.56 -4.76 9.63
N GLN A 145 -6.24 -4.55 9.46
CA GLN A 145 -5.48 -3.73 10.41
C GLN A 145 -6.00 -2.29 10.48
N ALA A 146 -6.38 -1.70 9.35
CA ALA A 146 -6.93 -0.36 9.31
C ALA A 146 -8.28 -0.29 10.04
N LEU A 147 -9.15 -1.27 9.85
CA LEU A 147 -10.45 -1.40 10.52
C LEU A 147 -10.28 -1.54 12.04
N VAL A 148 -9.36 -2.40 12.49
CA VAL A 148 -9.06 -2.61 13.92
C VAL A 148 -8.53 -1.32 14.55
N LYS A 149 -7.58 -0.64 13.91
CA LYS A 149 -7.05 0.64 14.39
C LYS A 149 -8.14 1.71 14.44
N GLY A 150 -9.07 1.69 13.49
CA GLY A 150 -10.26 2.55 13.46
C GLY A 150 -11.31 2.24 14.54
N GLY A 151 -11.12 1.18 15.34
CA GLY A 151 -12.00 0.86 16.48
C GLY A 151 -13.07 -0.18 16.18
N ILE A 152 -13.04 -0.88 15.04
CA ILE A 152 -13.97 -1.98 14.78
C ILE A 152 -13.67 -3.13 15.75
N PRO A 153 -14.64 -3.56 16.58
CA PRO A 153 -14.45 -4.65 17.50
C PRO A 153 -14.41 -5.99 16.75
N LEU A 154 -13.52 -6.88 17.18
CA LEU A 154 -13.43 -8.27 16.69
C LEU A 154 -13.66 -9.28 17.81
N ALA A 155 -14.20 -8.84 18.95
CA ALA A 155 -14.33 -9.67 20.14
C ALA A 155 -15.19 -10.94 19.87
N GLY A 156 -14.55 -12.11 20.04
CA GLY A 156 -15.17 -13.41 19.84
C GLY A 156 -15.29 -13.88 18.40
N GLU A 157 -14.99 -13.06 17.41
CA GLU A 157 -15.04 -13.46 15.99
C GLU A 157 -13.91 -14.44 15.65
N ARG A 158 -14.24 -15.53 14.96
CA ARG A 158 -13.27 -16.49 14.43
C ARG A 158 -12.67 -15.95 13.14
N LEU A 159 -11.34 -15.84 13.10
CA LEU A 159 -10.61 -15.23 12.01
C LEU A 159 -9.62 -16.22 11.38
N VAL A 160 -9.65 -16.31 10.06
CA VAL A 160 -8.61 -16.92 9.25
C VAL A 160 -7.84 -15.81 8.52
N ILE A 161 -6.51 -15.91 8.49
CA ILE A 161 -5.63 -15.01 7.74
C ILE A 161 -4.89 -15.85 6.72
N ALA A 162 -4.93 -15.47 5.44
CA ALA A 162 -4.34 -16.27 4.37
C ALA A 162 -3.56 -15.38 3.39
N GLY A 163 -2.43 -15.85 2.90
CA GLY A 163 -1.64 -15.12 1.91
C GLY A 163 -0.15 -15.37 1.99
N SER A 164 0.67 -14.32 1.95
CA SER A 164 2.12 -14.43 1.93
C SER A 164 2.81 -13.34 2.75
N GLY A 165 3.78 -13.78 3.54
CA GLY A 165 4.75 -12.90 4.17
C GLY A 165 4.40 -12.39 5.57
N PRO A 166 5.31 -11.61 6.17
CA PRO A 166 5.25 -11.21 7.58
C PRO A 166 4.02 -10.37 7.95
N LEU A 167 3.34 -9.75 6.96
CA LEU A 167 2.12 -8.99 7.20
C LEU A 167 1.01 -9.86 7.82
N LEU A 168 0.96 -11.16 7.49
CA LEU A 168 -0.01 -12.08 8.05
C LEU A 168 0.11 -12.19 9.57
N LEU A 169 1.34 -12.32 10.06
CA LEU A 169 1.62 -12.39 11.51
C LEU A 169 1.31 -11.06 12.21
N ALA A 170 1.66 -9.94 11.60
CA ALA A 170 1.34 -8.61 12.13
C ALA A 170 -0.17 -8.36 12.18
N SER A 171 -0.92 -8.84 11.18
CA SER A 171 -2.38 -8.74 11.13
C SER A 171 -3.02 -9.63 12.20
N ALA A 172 -2.51 -10.86 12.39
CA ALA A 172 -2.95 -11.76 13.45
C ALA A 172 -2.74 -11.16 14.85
N ALA A 173 -1.56 -10.58 15.10
CA ALA A 173 -1.25 -9.94 16.37
C ALA A 173 -2.18 -8.74 16.65
N SER A 174 -2.47 -7.93 15.63
CA SER A 174 -3.40 -6.80 15.73
C SER A 174 -4.83 -7.26 16.00
N ALA A 175 -5.30 -8.25 15.26
CA ALA A 175 -6.66 -8.80 15.40
C ALA A 175 -6.87 -9.47 16.78
N ARG A 176 -5.83 -10.20 17.28
CA ARG A 176 -5.90 -10.81 18.62
C ARG A 176 -6.01 -9.77 19.73
N LYS A 177 -5.29 -8.65 19.61
CA LYS A 177 -5.42 -7.52 20.55
C LYS A 177 -6.83 -6.92 20.54
N ALA A 178 -7.54 -6.99 19.40
CA ALA A 178 -8.91 -6.56 19.26
C ALA A 178 -9.95 -7.65 19.65
N GLY A 179 -9.50 -8.79 20.19
CA GLY A 179 -10.35 -9.86 20.72
C GLY A 179 -10.71 -10.95 19.73
N ALA A 180 -10.15 -10.97 18.52
CA ALA A 180 -10.41 -12.05 17.55
C ALA A 180 -9.81 -13.39 17.98
N GLN A 181 -10.48 -14.47 17.64
CA GLN A 181 -10.03 -15.84 17.82
C GLN A 181 -9.38 -16.33 16.52
N ILE A 182 -8.04 -16.36 16.49
CA ILE A 182 -7.31 -16.83 15.31
C ILE A 182 -7.48 -18.33 15.16
N GLN A 183 -8.10 -18.77 14.06
CA GLN A 183 -8.29 -20.18 13.72
C GLN A 183 -7.12 -20.71 12.89
N ARG A 184 -6.59 -19.89 11.98
CA ARG A 184 -5.50 -20.27 11.08
C ARG A 184 -4.79 -19.03 10.54
N ILE A 185 -3.46 -19.14 10.41
CA ILE A 185 -2.64 -18.25 9.59
C ILE A 185 -2.05 -19.13 8.48
N ALA A 186 -2.63 -19.01 7.29
CA ALA A 186 -2.29 -19.83 6.12
C ALA A 186 -1.24 -19.10 5.27
N GLU A 187 0.02 -19.49 5.42
CA GLU A 187 1.13 -18.99 4.63
C GLU A 187 1.36 -19.89 3.41
N GLN A 188 1.32 -19.31 2.23
CA GLN A 188 1.55 -20.07 0.98
C GLN A 188 3.00 -20.50 0.78
N ALA A 189 3.96 -19.80 1.37
CA ALA A 189 5.37 -20.16 1.25
C ALA A 189 5.64 -21.54 1.85
N SER A 190 6.50 -22.31 1.18
CA SER A 190 6.87 -23.64 1.64
C SER A 190 7.71 -23.60 2.92
N LEU A 191 7.68 -24.67 3.70
CA LEU A 191 8.52 -24.80 4.89
C LEU A 191 10.01 -24.58 4.57
N ALA A 192 10.46 -25.05 3.41
CA ALA A 192 11.84 -24.88 2.95
C ALA A 192 12.16 -23.38 2.69
N ALA A 193 11.24 -22.64 2.08
CA ALA A 193 11.40 -21.20 1.84
C ALA A 193 11.45 -20.42 3.17
N LEU A 194 10.58 -20.76 4.11
CA LEU A 194 10.53 -20.15 5.45
C LEU A 194 11.80 -20.45 6.25
N SER A 195 12.28 -21.70 6.26
CA SER A 195 13.51 -22.09 6.94
C SER A 195 14.73 -21.35 6.38
N ALA A 196 14.82 -21.27 5.05
CA ALA A 196 15.89 -20.53 4.39
C ALA A 196 15.82 -19.02 4.68
N PHE A 197 14.61 -18.43 4.76
CA PHE A 197 14.43 -17.03 5.16
C PHE A 197 14.86 -16.82 6.62
N THR A 198 14.42 -17.68 7.53
CA THR A 198 14.75 -17.60 8.98
C THR A 198 16.24 -17.65 9.22
N LEU A 199 16.98 -18.53 8.55
CA LEU A 199 18.43 -18.59 8.64
C LEU A 199 19.10 -17.29 8.20
N GLN A 200 18.56 -16.63 7.18
CA GLN A 200 19.09 -15.35 6.69
C GLN A 200 18.77 -14.18 7.61
N LEU A 201 17.71 -14.26 8.45
CA LEU A 201 17.36 -13.21 9.39
C LEU A 201 18.46 -12.91 10.42
N ALA A 202 19.43 -13.82 10.62
CA ALA A 202 20.60 -13.55 11.45
C ALA A 202 21.40 -12.30 11.01
N ARG A 203 21.30 -11.91 9.73
CA ARG A 203 21.89 -10.66 9.20
C ARG A 203 21.13 -9.40 9.65
N TRP A 204 19.88 -9.54 10.09
CA TRP A 204 18.99 -8.48 10.56
C TRP A 204 18.42 -8.82 11.95
N PRO A 205 19.21 -8.66 13.03
CA PRO A 205 18.83 -9.09 14.38
C PRO A 205 17.50 -8.51 14.87
N SER A 206 17.21 -7.26 14.52
CA SER A 206 15.92 -6.61 14.84
C SER A 206 14.72 -7.33 14.21
N LYS A 207 14.87 -7.82 12.96
CA LYS A 207 13.83 -8.58 12.27
C LYS A 207 13.70 -9.98 12.80
N LEU A 208 14.80 -10.59 13.20
CA LEU A 208 14.79 -11.91 13.88
C LEU A 208 14.03 -11.81 15.21
N LEU A 209 14.34 -10.80 16.04
CA LEU A 209 13.62 -10.57 17.29
C LEU A 209 12.13 -10.30 17.05
N GLN A 210 11.78 -9.47 16.05
CA GLN A 210 10.40 -9.24 15.68
C GLN A 210 9.69 -10.52 15.25
N ALA A 211 10.33 -11.37 14.46
CA ALA A 211 9.78 -12.65 14.03
C ALA A 211 9.51 -13.59 15.21
N THR A 212 10.43 -13.69 16.19
CA THR A 212 10.21 -14.53 17.39
C THR A 212 9.05 -14.04 18.24
N GLN A 213 8.82 -12.72 18.33
CA GLN A 213 7.70 -12.13 19.07
C GLN A 213 6.35 -12.34 18.40
N LEU A 214 6.34 -12.58 17.08
CA LEU A 214 5.13 -12.79 16.28
C LEU A 214 4.84 -14.27 16.00
N LEU A 215 5.64 -15.20 16.54
CA LEU A 215 5.38 -16.63 16.37
C LEU A 215 3.99 -16.99 16.87
N ASP A 216 3.30 -17.81 16.10
CA ASP A 216 1.91 -18.19 16.36
C ASP A 216 1.70 -19.69 16.10
N SER A 217 1.06 -20.37 17.05
CA SER A 217 0.77 -21.81 16.97
C SER A 217 -0.22 -22.17 15.85
N HIS A 218 -0.99 -21.19 15.34
CA HIS A 218 -1.94 -21.37 14.24
C HIS A 218 -1.33 -21.18 12.86
N TYR A 219 -0.03 -20.82 12.78
CA TYR A 219 0.68 -20.62 11.53
C TYR A 219 0.96 -21.95 10.81
N ARG A 220 0.61 -22.02 9.52
CA ARG A 220 0.86 -23.20 8.66
C ARG A 220 1.43 -22.74 7.33
N SER A 221 2.57 -23.32 6.96
CA SER A 221 3.18 -23.20 5.63
C SER A 221 2.43 -24.04 4.60
N ASP A 222 2.81 -23.89 3.33
CA ASP A 222 2.22 -24.61 2.20
C ASP A 222 0.68 -24.55 2.22
N SER A 223 0.13 -23.38 2.55
CA SER A 223 -1.30 -23.22 2.81
C SER A 223 -1.82 -21.93 2.18
N PHE A 224 -2.87 -22.02 1.36
CA PHE A 224 -3.47 -20.86 0.71
C PHE A 224 -5.00 -21.01 0.60
N VAL A 225 -5.70 -19.87 0.48
CA VAL A 225 -7.14 -19.84 0.32
C VAL A 225 -7.54 -20.36 -1.06
N VAL A 226 -8.61 -21.17 -1.09
CA VAL A 226 -9.22 -21.68 -2.33
C VAL A 226 -10.59 -21.07 -2.55
N ALA A 227 -11.42 -20.97 -1.50
CA ALA A 227 -12.74 -20.37 -1.56
C ALA A 227 -13.17 -19.82 -0.20
N ALA A 228 -13.99 -18.78 -0.23
CA ALA A 228 -14.80 -18.35 0.92
C ALA A 228 -16.21 -18.87 0.74
N LEU A 229 -16.79 -19.41 1.81
CA LEU A 229 -18.08 -20.10 1.79
C LEU A 229 -19.09 -19.34 2.65
N GLY A 230 -20.31 -19.24 2.17
CA GLY A 230 -21.44 -18.59 2.82
C GLY A 230 -22.48 -18.11 1.82
N SER A 231 -23.66 -17.76 2.28
CA SER A 231 -24.74 -17.24 1.45
C SER A 231 -24.81 -15.71 1.46
N GLU A 232 -25.02 -15.10 2.62
CA GLU A 232 -25.09 -13.64 2.80
C GLU A 232 -23.81 -13.05 3.39
N LYS A 233 -23.05 -13.84 4.10
CA LYS A 233 -21.78 -13.49 4.74
C LYS A 233 -20.87 -14.70 4.81
N LEU A 234 -19.61 -14.46 5.16
CA LEU A 234 -18.65 -15.53 5.36
C LEU A 234 -19.06 -16.43 6.54
N GLU A 235 -19.08 -17.73 6.31
CA GLU A 235 -19.40 -18.79 7.31
C GLU A 235 -18.23 -19.75 7.49
N ALA A 236 -17.47 -20.00 6.42
CA ALA A 236 -16.28 -20.84 6.45
C ALA A 236 -15.31 -20.45 5.33
N VAL A 237 -14.08 -20.90 5.42
CA VAL A 237 -13.06 -20.80 4.37
C VAL A 237 -12.54 -22.18 4.00
N ARG A 238 -12.36 -22.39 2.70
CA ARG A 238 -11.70 -23.58 2.17
C ARG A 238 -10.25 -23.24 1.87
N LEU A 239 -9.33 -23.99 2.46
CA LEU A 239 -7.89 -23.86 2.27
C LEU A 239 -7.32 -25.10 1.60
N SER A 240 -6.34 -24.91 0.73
CA SER A 240 -5.39 -25.97 0.38
C SER A 240 -4.26 -25.91 1.41
N GLN A 241 -3.97 -27.00 2.10
CA GLN A 241 -2.88 -27.13 3.06
C GLN A 241 -2.06 -28.36 2.75
N SER A 242 -0.83 -28.19 2.29
CA SER A 242 0.05 -29.28 1.87
C SER A 242 -0.65 -30.24 0.88
N GLY A 243 -1.38 -29.67 -0.08
CA GLY A 243 -2.12 -30.42 -1.11
C GLY A 243 -3.45 -31.03 -0.67
N LYS A 244 -3.86 -30.87 0.60
CA LYS A 244 -5.16 -31.33 1.10
C LYS A 244 -6.11 -30.16 1.25
N ILE A 245 -7.34 -30.36 0.84
CA ILE A 245 -8.41 -29.36 1.06
C ILE A 245 -8.98 -29.56 2.47
N ILE A 246 -9.00 -28.45 3.22
CA ILE A 246 -9.63 -28.37 4.55
C ILE A 246 -10.62 -27.22 4.59
N GLU A 247 -11.65 -27.35 5.41
CA GLU A 247 -12.64 -26.31 5.63
C GLU A 247 -12.60 -25.86 7.08
N ILE A 248 -12.58 -24.54 7.30
CA ILE A 248 -12.46 -23.94 8.63
C ILE A 248 -13.62 -22.96 8.81
N PRO A 249 -14.53 -23.19 9.77
CA PRO A 249 -15.59 -22.24 10.10
C PRO A 249 -14.99 -20.94 10.64
N CYS A 250 -15.41 -19.80 10.07
CA CYS A 250 -14.99 -18.48 10.51
C CYS A 250 -15.95 -17.39 10.06
N GLU A 251 -15.99 -16.29 10.79
CA GLU A 251 -16.77 -15.10 10.46
C GLU A 251 -15.95 -14.06 9.67
N ARG A 252 -14.61 -14.16 9.72
CA ARG A 252 -13.71 -13.27 9.00
C ARG A 252 -12.58 -13.99 8.29
N LEU A 253 -12.26 -13.47 7.09
CA LEU A 253 -11.08 -13.86 6.31
C LEU A 253 -10.31 -12.60 5.95
N ALA A 254 -9.01 -12.58 6.26
CA ALA A 254 -8.11 -11.51 5.85
C ALA A 254 -7.06 -12.05 4.87
N CYS A 255 -7.03 -11.50 3.65
CA CYS A 255 -6.13 -11.95 2.58
C CYS A 255 -4.96 -11.01 2.39
N GLY A 256 -3.73 -11.51 2.35
CA GLY A 256 -2.51 -10.74 2.10
C GLY A 256 -1.71 -11.34 0.95
N PHE A 257 -2.03 -10.95 -0.29
CA PHE A 257 -1.35 -11.47 -1.50
C PHE A 257 -0.14 -10.63 -1.92
N GLY A 258 0.20 -9.60 -1.19
CA GLY A 258 1.28 -8.67 -1.50
C GLY A 258 0.79 -7.24 -1.67
N LEU A 259 1.65 -6.42 -2.24
CA LEU A 259 1.43 -4.99 -2.40
C LEU A 259 1.56 -4.57 -3.86
N ILE A 260 1.00 -3.42 -4.18
CA ILE A 260 1.10 -2.74 -5.48
C ILE A 260 1.52 -1.31 -5.22
N ALA A 261 2.59 -0.85 -5.85
CA ALA A 261 3.07 0.51 -5.73
C ALA A 261 2.04 1.51 -6.28
N ASN A 262 1.86 2.63 -5.59
CA ASN A 262 1.02 3.72 -6.07
C ASN A 262 1.83 4.62 -7.00
N THR A 263 1.84 4.28 -8.28
CA THR A 263 2.65 4.95 -9.32
C THR A 263 1.87 5.98 -10.13
N GLN A 264 0.54 6.07 -9.97
CA GLN A 264 -0.35 6.82 -10.86
C GLN A 264 0.02 8.30 -10.96
N LEU A 265 0.27 8.97 -9.84
CA LEU A 265 0.67 10.38 -9.85
C LEU A 265 2.05 10.56 -10.50
N GLY A 266 3.00 9.67 -10.22
CA GLY A 266 4.32 9.69 -10.86
C GLY A 266 4.22 9.54 -12.38
N GLN A 267 3.41 8.60 -12.86
CA GLN A 267 3.15 8.41 -14.29
C GLN A 267 2.51 9.65 -14.92
N ALA A 268 1.49 10.23 -14.27
CA ALA A 268 0.82 11.44 -14.76
C ALA A 268 1.78 12.64 -14.84
N LEU A 269 2.77 12.70 -13.94
CA LEU A 269 3.85 13.70 -13.95
C LEU A 269 4.97 13.40 -14.96
N GLY A 270 4.92 12.24 -15.63
CA GLY A 270 5.92 11.82 -16.61
C GLY A 270 7.16 11.12 -16.05
N CYS A 271 7.08 10.64 -14.79
CA CYS A 271 8.12 9.78 -14.24
C CYS A 271 8.05 8.37 -14.86
N ARG A 272 9.22 7.81 -15.17
CA ARG A 272 9.32 6.44 -15.69
C ARG A 272 8.93 5.45 -14.61
N VAL A 273 8.13 4.45 -14.99
CA VAL A 273 7.80 3.28 -14.19
C VAL A 273 8.52 2.08 -14.78
N ALA A 274 9.17 1.29 -13.95
CA ALA A 274 9.79 0.02 -14.29
C ALA A 274 9.50 -0.98 -13.16
N ASP A 275 9.32 -2.25 -13.51
CA ASP A 275 9.01 -3.30 -12.53
C ASP A 275 7.85 -2.95 -11.59
N GLN A 276 6.80 -2.32 -12.14
CA GLN A 276 5.59 -1.86 -11.43
C GLN A 276 5.84 -0.80 -10.34
N ALA A 277 7.00 -0.15 -10.32
CA ALA A 277 7.38 0.87 -9.36
C ALA A 277 7.93 2.12 -10.05
N ILE A 278 7.92 3.27 -9.39
CA ILE A 278 8.57 4.49 -9.90
C ILE A 278 10.08 4.24 -9.94
N ALA A 279 10.66 4.34 -11.13
CA ALA A 279 12.10 4.15 -11.32
C ALA A 279 12.89 5.37 -10.80
N VAL A 280 13.86 5.10 -9.94
CA VAL A 280 14.73 6.11 -9.34
C VAL A 280 16.20 5.72 -9.46
N ASP A 281 17.08 6.71 -9.38
CA ASP A 281 18.52 6.52 -9.29
C ASP A 281 19.01 6.39 -7.82
N ASP A 282 20.32 6.44 -7.64
CA ASP A 282 20.93 6.35 -6.30
C ASP A 282 20.60 7.52 -5.36
N TRP A 283 20.16 8.65 -5.91
CA TRP A 283 19.74 9.85 -5.18
C TRP A 283 18.23 9.87 -4.92
N GLN A 284 17.50 8.80 -5.29
CA GLN A 284 16.05 8.75 -5.35
C GLN A 284 15.45 9.73 -6.37
N ALA A 285 16.24 10.22 -7.34
CA ALA A 285 15.74 11.07 -8.39
C ALA A 285 15.00 10.27 -9.46
N CYS A 286 13.84 10.78 -9.88
CA CYS A 286 13.04 10.23 -10.96
C CYS A 286 13.64 10.59 -12.33
N SER A 287 13.09 10.01 -13.40
CA SER A 287 13.45 10.39 -14.78
C SER A 287 13.03 11.82 -15.15
N ARG A 288 12.22 12.48 -14.34
CA ARG A 288 11.78 13.85 -14.47
C ARG A 288 12.64 14.75 -13.59
N THR A 289 13.18 15.83 -14.14
CA THR A 289 13.98 16.82 -13.40
C THR A 289 13.19 17.38 -12.23
N ASP A 290 13.86 17.65 -11.10
CA ASP A 290 13.31 18.17 -9.85
C ASP A 290 12.20 17.30 -9.23
N HIS A 291 12.13 16.03 -9.64
CA HIS A 291 11.20 15.04 -9.07
C HIS A 291 11.97 13.87 -8.47
N TYR A 292 11.59 13.49 -7.27
CA TYR A 292 12.13 12.37 -6.50
C TYR A 292 11.00 11.42 -6.10
N ALA A 293 11.34 10.19 -5.77
CA ALA A 293 10.38 9.25 -5.18
C ALA A 293 11.07 8.36 -4.14
N ALA A 294 10.34 7.99 -3.08
CA ALA A 294 10.89 7.19 -2.00
C ALA A 294 9.83 6.32 -1.30
N GLY A 295 10.26 5.22 -0.73
CA GLY A 295 9.42 4.26 -0.03
C GLY A 295 8.68 3.33 -0.98
N GLU A 296 7.55 2.77 -0.55
CA GLU A 296 6.92 1.64 -1.25
C GLU A 296 6.39 1.97 -2.66
N CYS A 297 6.35 3.23 -3.07
CA CYS A 297 6.08 3.59 -4.47
C CYS A 297 7.27 3.32 -5.41
N THR A 298 8.49 3.10 -4.86
CA THR A 298 9.72 2.76 -5.60
C THR A 298 10.12 1.30 -5.44
N GLY A 299 9.36 0.51 -4.65
CA GLY A 299 9.58 -0.90 -4.38
C GLY A 299 9.30 -1.28 -2.94
N PHE A 300 9.03 -2.55 -2.70
CA PHE A 300 8.60 -3.03 -1.38
C PHE A 300 9.78 -3.48 -0.54
N GLY A 301 10.00 -2.83 0.61
CA GLY A 301 11.11 -3.16 1.51
C GLY A 301 10.84 -2.91 2.98
N GLY A 302 9.62 -2.46 3.30
CA GLY A 302 9.17 -2.17 4.66
C GLY A 302 9.61 -0.80 5.17
N SER A 303 9.23 -0.51 6.41
CA SER A 303 9.37 0.82 7.00
C SER A 303 10.83 1.31 7.10
N GLU A 304 11.77 0.41 7.38
CA GLU A 304 13.16 0.79 7.55
C GLU A 304 13.80 1.23 6.23
N LEU A 305 13.50 0.52 5.12
CA LEU A 305 13.93 0.95 3.81
C LEU A 305 13.27 2.28 3.43
N ALA A 306 11.96 2.38 3.64
CA ALA A 306 11.20 3.60 3.34
C ALA A 306 11.74 4.84 4.07
N LEU A 307 12.15 4.70 5.35
CA LEU A 307 12.77 5.79 6.13
C LEU A 307 14.11 6.23 5.53
N VAL A 308 14.94 5.28 5.14
CA VAL A 308 16.28 5.58 4.58
C VAL A 308 16.15 6.22 3.20
N GLU A 309 15.31 5.67 2.33
CA GLU A 309 15.05 6.24 1.00
C GLU A 309 14.44 7.63 1.09
N GLY A 310 13.47 7.83 2.00
CA GLY A 310 12.90 9.15 2.28
C GLY A 310 13.95 10.16 2.69
N ALA A 311 14.85 9.80 3.62
CA ALA A 311 15.93 10.68 4.04
C ALA A 311 16.91 11.00 2.89
N ILE A 312 17.27 10.00 2.05
CA ILE A 312 18.11 10.22 0.87
C ILE A 312 17.42 11.21 -0.08
N ALA A 313 16.14 10.99 -0.39
CA ALA A 313 15.37 11.90 -1.26
C ALA A 313 15.31 13.33 -0.69
N GLY A 314 15.05 13.45 0.62
CA GLY A 314 15.00 14.75 1.30
C GLY A 314 16.32 15.52 1.23
N TYR A 315 17.43 14.88 1.56
CA TYR A 315 18.76 15.48 1.43
C TYR A 315 19.11 15.84 -0.02
N ALA A 316 18.86 14.92 -0.96
CA ALA A 316 19.16 15.15 -2.37
C ALA A 316 18.32 16.32 -2.96
N ALA A 317 17.05 16.41 -2.57
CA ALA A 317 16.14 17.46 -3.04
C ALA A 317 16.56 18.88 -2.63
N VAL A 318 17.32 19.02 -1.54
CA VAL A 318 17.85 20.31 -1.05
C VAL A 318 19.35 20.49 -1.31
N GLY A 319 19.97 19.63 -2.12
CA GLY A 319 21.37 19.73 -2.51
C GLY A 319 22.38 19.16 -1.50
N GLU A 320 21.93 18.55 -0.43
CA GLU A 320 22.75 17.96 0.65
C GLU A 320 23.27 16.56 0.28
N GLN A 321 23.98 16.46 -0.84
CA GLN A 321 24.41 15.20 -1.43
C GLN A 321 25.34 14.38 -0.52
N HIS A 322 26.17 15.03 0.30
CA HIS A 322 27.05 14.33 1.22
C HIS A 322 26.27 13.51 2.25
N GLN A 323 25.24 14.09 2.85
CA GLN A 323 24.36 13.45 3.82
C GLN A 323 23.54 12.33 3.17
N ALA A 324 23.02 12.56 1.95
CA ALA A 324 22.32 11.55 1.18
C ALA A 324 23.23 10.33 0.92
N ARG A 325 24.46 10.55 0.44
CA ARG A 325 25.42 9.49 0.13
C ARG A 325 25.82 8.68 1.37
N ALA A 326 25.91 9.32 2.53
CA ALA A 326 26.24 8.63 3.79
C ALA A 326 25.21 7.54 4.18
N LEU A 327 23.97 7.61 3.64
CA LEU A 327 22.91 6.64 3.89
C LEU A 327 22.89 5.45 2.90
N TRP A 328 23.66 5.48 1.82
CA TRP A 328 23.68 4.41 0.81
C TRP A 328 24.00 3.02 1.38
N PRO A 329 24.98 2.85 2.31
CA PRO A 329 25.24 1.54 2.90
C PRO A 329 24.05 1.00 3.69
N GLN A 330 23.32 1.88 4.39
CA GLN A 330 22.12 1.50 5.13
C GLN A 330 20.98 1.12 4.17
N ARG A 331 20.79 1.88 3.08
CA ARG A 331 19.84 1.53 2.02
C ARG A 331 20.16 0.18 1.42
N ALA A 332 21.42 -0.07 1.02
CA ALA A 332 21.83 -1.35 0.44
C ALA A 332 21.55 -2.53 1.37
N ARG A 333 21.76 -2.36 2.69
CA ARG A 333 21.42 -3.38 3.69
C ARG A 333 19.93 -3.71 3.70
N TRP A 334 19.05 -2.70 3.63
CA TRP A 334 17.60 -2.93 3.64
C TRP A 334 17.06 -3.39 2.28
N GLN A 335 17.68 -2.98 1.18
CA GLN A 335 17.38 -3.52 -0.16
C GLN A 335 17.73 -5.02 -0.24
N ALA A 336 18.85 -5.45 0.36
CA ALA A 336 19.18 -6.85 0.47
C ALA A 336 18.12 -7.64 1.28
N PHE A 337 17.57 -7.06 2.36
CA PHE A 337 16.45 -7.65 3.09
C PHE A 337 15.20 -7.76 2.21
N ALA A 338 14.82 -6.68 1.52
CA ALA A 338 13.67 -6.64 0.63
C ALA A 338 13.76 -7.70 -0.48
N THR A 339 14.93 -7.86 -1.09
CA THR A 339 15.19 -8.89 -2.10
C THR A 339 14.95 -10.30 -1.56
N GLN A 340 15.43 -10.58 -0.34
CA GLN A 340 15.18 -11.90 0.27
C GLN A 340 13.70 -12.10 0.60
N LEU A 341 13.04 -11.08 1.11
CA LEU A 341 11.61 -11.10 1.42
C LEU A 341 10.80 -11.43 0.14
N ASN A 342 10.98 -10.64 -0.91
CA ASN A 342 10.23 -10.79 -2.15
C ASN A 342 10.48 -12.15 -2.83
N ARG A 343 11.72 -12.64 -2.78
CA ARG A 343 12.06 -13.96 -3.34
C ARG A 343 11.42 -15.12 -2.59
N ARG A 344 11.35 -15.05 -1.25
CA ARG A 344 10.89 -16.16 -0.42
C ARG A 344 9.37 -16.21 -0.26
N PHE A 345 8.72 -15.07 -0.42
CA PHE A 345 7.27 -14.93 -0.30
C PHE A 345 6.60 -14.59 -1.64
N ALA A 346 7.22 -15.00 -2.75
CA ALA A 346 6.62 -14.89 -4.08
C ALA A 346 5.29 -15.67 -4.12
N LEU A 347 4.32 -15.14 -4.86
CA LEU A 347 2.99 -15.74 -4.97
C LEU A 347 3.04 -17.13 -5.60
N ASN A 348 2.26 -18.05 -5.06
CA ASN A 348 2.11 -19.40 -5.61
C ASN A 348 1.39 -19.32 -6.97
N PRO A 349 1.95 -19.89 -8.05
CA PRO A 349 1.31 -19.86 -9.37
C PRO A 349 -0.11 -20.44 -9.42
N GLN A 350 -0.46 -21.34 -8.50
CA GLN A 350 -1.81 -21.90 -8.40
C GLN A 350 -2.88 -20.85 -8.09
N LEU A 351 -2.51 -19.71 -7.50
CA LEU A 351 -3.43 -18.62 -7.26
C LEU A 351 -4.00 -17.99 -8.55
N LYS A 352 -3.31 -18.12 -9.68
CA LYS A 352 -3.82 -17.72 -11.00
C LYS A 352 -5.04 -18.54 -11.45
N GLN A 353 -5.24 -19.73 -10.89
CA GLN A 353 -6.24 -20.70 -11.31
C GLN A 353 -7.44 -20.80 -10.36
N LEU A 354 -7.51 -19.92 -9.33
CA LEU A 354 -8.58 -19.98 -8.33
C LEU A 354 -9.90 -19.40 -8.81
N ALA A 355 -9.85 -18.43 -9.70
CA ALA A 355 -11.06 -17.78 -10.21
C ALA A 355 -11.85 -18.75 -11.11
N GLU A 356 -13.10 -18.99 -10.74
CA GLU A 356 -14.08 -19.74 -11.52
C GLU A 356 -14.86 -18.80 -12.46
N ALA A 357 -15.64 -19.36 -13.38
CA ALA A 357 -16.33 -18.62 -14.43
C ALA A 357 -17.20 -17.44 -13.89
N ASP A 358 -17.86 -17.63 -12.77
CA ASP A 358 -18.74 -16.67 -12.10
C ASP A 358 -18.04 -15.82 -11.03
N THR A 359 -16.77 -16.10 -10.73
CA THR A 359 -15.98 -15.32 -9.77
C THR A 359 -15.87 -13.87 -10.22
N LEU A 360 -16.37 -12.92 -9.43
CA LEU A 360 -16.27 -11.49 -9.74
C LEU A 360 -14.81 -11.03 -9.71
N VAL A 361 -14.35 -10.41 -10.79
CA VAL A 361 -13.04 -9.76 -10.87
C VAL A 361 -13.16 -8.26 -10.63
N CYS A 362 -14.15 -7.61 -11.23
CA CYS A 362 -14.43 -6.20 -10.98
C CYS A 362 -15.68 -6.07 -10.10
N ARG A 363 -15.49 -5.69 -8.82
CA ARG A 363 -16.59 -5.52 -7.83
C ARG A 363 -17.44 -4.27 -8.06
N CYS A 364 -16.90 -3.26 -8.77
CA CYS A 364 -17.61 -2.01 -9.02
C CYS A 364 -18.62 -2.11 -10.15
N GLU A 365 -18.40 -3.02 -11.10
CA GLU A 365 -19.20 -3.22 -12.31
C GLU A 365 -19.70 -4.67 -12.41
N ASP A 366 -19.57 -5.45 -11.35
CA ASP A 366 -20.01 -6.87 -11.23
C ASP A 366 -19.55 -7.75 -12.40
N VAL A 367 -18.27 -7.57 -12.85
CA VAL A 367 -17.73 -8.29 -14.00
C VAL A 367 -17.12 -9.62 -13.55
N PRO A 368 -17.66 -10.77 -14.00
CA PRO A 368 -17.13 -12.09 -13.68
C PRO A 368 -15.89 -12.45 -14.51
N TYR A 369 -15.15 -13.45 -14.06
CA TYR A 369 -13.95 -13.96 -14.73
C TYR A 369 -14.24 -14.40 -16.18
N SER A 370 -15.36 -15.09 -16.42
CA SER A 370 -15.76 -15.54 -17.77
C SER A 370 -15.90 -14.41 -18.80
N ALA A 371 -16.34 -13.22 -18.37
CA ALA A 371 -16.45 -12.07 -19.24
C ALA A 371 -15.08 -11.49 -19.66
N LEU A 372 -14.01 -11.87 -18.97
CA LEU A 372 -12.65 -11.37 -19.19
C LEU A 372 -11.72 -12.40 -19.81
N ALA A 373 -11.94 -13.69 -19.60
CA ALA A 373 -11.05 -14.78 -19.99
C ALA A 373 -10.69 -14.80 -21.49
N GLU A 374 -11.62 -14.36 -22.35
CA GLU A 374 -11.44 -14.34 -23.80
C GLU A 374 -11.03 -12.95 -24.35
N ARG A 375 -10.76 -11.97 -23.47
CA ARG A 375 -10.38 -10.63 -23.89
C ARG A 375 -8.89 -10.54 -24.20
N SER A 376 -8.58 -9.72 -25.21
CA SER A 376 -7.20 -9.54 -25.67
C SER A 376 -6.36 -8.61 -24.82
N GLY A 377 -6.97 -7.91 -23.85
CA GLY A 377 -6.26 -6.98 -22.98
C GLY A 377 -7.18 -6.00 -22.26
N TRP A 378 -6.57 -5.10 -21.51
CA TRP A 378 -7.26 -4.17 -20.61
C TRP A 378 -8.25 -3.25 -21.34
N VAL A 379 -7.88 -2.71 -22.52
CA VAL A 379 -8.76 -1.81 -23.31
C VAL A 379 -9.97 -2.56 -23.83
N ASP A 380 -9.75 -3.77 -24.37
CA ASP A 380 -10.84 -4.62 -24.86
C ASP A 380 -11.81 -5.01 -23.73
N ALA A 381 -11.28 -5.39 -22.58
CA ALA A 381 -12.06 -5.69 -21.38
C ALA A 381 -12.92 -4.49 -20.94
N LYS A 382 -12.35 -3.28 -20.91
CA LYS A 382 -13.09 -2.05 -20.57
C LYS A 382 -14.26 -1.79 -21.52
N LEU A 383 -14.01 -1.90 -22.82
CA LEU A 383 -15.02 -1.61 -23.85
C LEU A 383 -16.19 -2.59 -23.82
N HIS A 384 -15.94 -3.87 -23.56
CA HIS A 384 -16.97 -4.91 -23.66
C HIS A 384 -17.64 -5.26 -22.33
N SER A 385 -16.96 -5.04 -21.20
CA SER A 385 -17.48 -5.45 -19.89
C SER A 385 -17.54 -4.32 -18.86
N ARG A 386 -17.06 -3.11 -19.19
CA ARG A 386 -16.87 -2.00 -18.26
C ARG A 386 -15.88 -2.27 -17.12
N CYS A 387 -15.12 -3.37 -17.15
CA CYS A 387 -14.12 -3.69 -16.14
C CYS A 387 -13.16 -2.51 -15.92
N GLY A 388 -13.03 -2.05 -14.67
CA GLY A 388 -12.18 -0.92 -14.31
C GLY A 388 -12.77 0.47 -14.61
N MET A 389 -14.05 0.59 -15.02
CA MET A 389 -14.72 1.87 -15.26
C MET A 389 -15.53 2.37 -14.05
N GLY A 390 -15.74 1.55 -13.05
CA GLY A 390 -16.45 1.93 -11.83
C GLY A 390 -15.67 2.90 -10.93
N PRO A 391 -16.20 3.26 -9.75
CA PRO A 391 -15.66 4.32 -8.88
C PRO A 391 -14.19 4.16 -8.51
N CYS A 392 -13.67 2.92 -8.39
CA CYS A 392 -12.26 2.69 -8.06
C CYS A 392 -11.31 2.89 -9.27
N GLN A 393 -11.85 3.11 -10.49
CA GLN A 393 -11.08 3.33 -11.72
C GLN A 393 -9.98 2.28 -11.96
N GLY A 394 -10.31 1.01 -11.72
CA GLY A 394 -9.38 -0.12 -11.91
C GLY A 394 -8.34 -0.31 -10.79
N ARG A 395 -8.38 0.47 -9.72
CA ARG A 395 -7.39 0.34 -8.63
C ARG A 395 -7.36 -1.04 -7.99
N ILE A 396 -8.47 -1.77 -7.98
CA ILE A 396 -8.55 -3.15 -7.47
C ILE A 396 -8.37 -4.15 -8.62
N CYS A 397 -9.27 -4.16 -9.59
CA CYS A 397 -9.28 -5.17 -10.66
C CYS A 397 -8.11 -5.03 -11.64
N GLY A 398 -7.49 -3.84 -11.80
CA GLY A 398 -6.37 -3.66 -12.71
C GLY A 398 -5.20 -4.59 -12.39
N ALA A 399 -4.75 -4.59 -11.15
CA ALA A 399 -3.66 -5.46 -10.72
C ALA A 399 -4.05 -6.93 -10.66
N ALA A 400 -5.31 -7.24 -10.34
CA ALA A 400 -5.83 -8.60 -10.44
C ALA A 400 -5.79 -9.11 -11.90
N CYS A 401 -6.22 -8.28 -12.86
CA CYS A 401 -6.16 -8.63 -14.29
C CYS A 401 -4.71 -8.74 -14.80
N GLU A 402 -3.82 -7.88 -14.34
CA GLU A 402 -2.40 -7.99 -14.67
C GLU A 402 -1.83 -9.33 -14.16
N TYR A 403 -2.17 -9.74 -12.94
CA TYR A 403 -1.73 -11.01 -12.37
C TYR A 403 -2.37 -12.23 -13.07
N LEU A 404 -3.68 -12.18 -13.36
CA LEU A 404 -4.44 -13.32 -13.92
C LEU A 404 -4.17 -13.53 -15.42
N PHE A 405 -4.07 -12.43 -16.16
CA PHE A 405 -4.09 -12.44 -17.64
C PHE A 405 -2.80 -11.87 -18.25
N ASP A 406 -1.84 -11.46 -17.42
CA ASP A 406 -0.61 -10.78 -17.83
C ASP A 406 -0.87 -9.49 -18.66
N TRP A 407 -2.03 -8.82 -18.43
CA TRP A 407 -2.37 -7.59 -19.12
C TRP A 407 -1.62 -6.40 -18.53
N GLN A 408 -1.12 -5.54 -19.41
CA GLN A 408 -0.57 -4.26 -18.99
C GLN A 408 -1.70 -3.25 -18.74
N THR A 409 -1.74 -2.67 -17.54
CA THR A 409 -2.65 -1.55 -17.27
C THR A 409 -2.16 -0.30 -17.99
N PRO A 410 -3.05 0.43 -18.72
CA PRO A 410 -2.63 1.64 -19.40
C PRO A 410 -2.23 2.73 -18.40
N THR A 411 -1.31 3.59 -18.84
CA THR A 411 -0.91 4.79 -18.10
C THR A 411 -2.15 5.64 -17.78
N PRO A 412 -2.29 6.18 -16.56
CA PRO A 412 -3.34 7.14 -16.22
C PRO A 412 -3.31 8.35 -17.17
N ARG A 413 -4.48 8.83 -17.55
CA ARG A 413 -4.60 10.04 -18.37
C ARG A 413 -4.76 11.27 -17.50
#